data_c16267cb8c5a79506f102bde8b6bc0a7
#
_entry.id   c16267cb8c5a79506f102bde8b6bc0a7
#
_cell.length_a   1.000
_cell.length_b   1.000
_cell.length_c   1.000
_cell.angle_alpha   90.00
_cell.angle_beta   90.00
_cell.angle_gamma   90.00
#
_symmetry.space_group_name_H-M   'P 1'
#
loop_
_entity.id
_entity.type
_entity.pdbx_description
1 polymer ?
#
loop_
_entity_poly.entity_id
_entity_poly.type
_entity_poly.pdbx_seq_one_letter_code
_entity_poly.pdbx_strand_id
1 'polypeptide(L)'
;MKGNELGGGKIDGLKMVFLGSSKGGYSALNFSFLIPNVTAVIGAPQYFLGTYLDKDDTRENLRYLIGDITEDSKNLLNTRLQKRILSSHIKPIEVYFHYSNVEHTYEDHVKDMLRDLKTARVIVIEDVHNYPKHSGLKDHYPLFLQNTIKMIIEQ
;
A
#
# COMPACT_ATOMS: atom_id res chain seq x y z
N MET A 1 -33.29 16.76 30.41
CA MET A 1 -32.67 16.59 29.08
C MET A 1 -31.82 15.34 29.12
N LYS A 2 -32.28 14.27 28.45
CA LYS A 2 -31.50 13.02 28.33
C LYS A 2 -30.58 13.14 27.14
N GLY A 3 -29.25 13.14 27.39
CA GLY A 3 -28.25 13.13 26.34
C GLY A 3 -28.32 11.82 25.55
N ASN A 4 -28.45 11.92 24.23
CA ASN A 4 -28.29 10.80 23.30
C ASN A 4 -26.82 10.37 23.34
N GLU A 5 -26.52 9.30 24.03
CA GLU A 5 -25.29 8.53 23.80
C GLU A 5 -25.44 7.87 22.41
N LEU A 6 -24.71 8.42 21.44
CA LEU A 6 -24.46 7.72 20.19
C LEU A 6 -23.65 6.48 20.54
N GLY A 7 -24.30 5.33 20.49
CA GLY A 7 -23.70 4.04 20.78
C GLY A 7 -22.52 3.80 19.87
N GLY A 8 -21.32 3.97 20.40
CA GLY A 8 -20.08 3.48 19.79
C GLY A 8 -20.17 1.95 19.76
N GLY A 9 -20.64 1.40 18.66
CA GLY A 9 -20.61 -0.04 18.44
C GLY A 9 -19.15 -0.49 18.54
N LYS A 10 -18.83 -1.31 19.53
CA LYS A 10 -17.55 -2.00 19.61
C LYS A 10 -17.42 -2.87 18.36
N ILE A 11 -16.45 -2.57 17.52
CA ILE A 11 -16.03 -3.40 16.37
C ILE A 11 -15.12 -4.53 16.89
N ASP A 12 -15.41 -5.06 18.07
CA ASP A 12 -14.65 -6.15 18.66
C ASP A 12 -14.92 -7.43 17.83
N GLY A 13 -13.85 -7.96 17.22
CA GLY A 13 -13.88 -9.19 16.42
C GLY A 13 -14.00 -8.99 14.90
N LEU A 14 -14.13 -7.77 14.40
CA LEU A 14 -14.07 -7.52 12.96
C LEU A 14 -12.60 -7.47 12.48
N LYS A 15 -12.30 -8.29 11.48
CA LYS A 15 -11.01 -8.22 10.77
C LYS A 15 -11.07 -7.07 9.76
N MET A 16 -10.20 -6.10 9.90
CA MET A 16 -10.08 -5.00 8.94
C MET A 16 -8.96 -5.32 7.94
N VAL A 17 -9.30 -5.25 6.65
CA VAL A 17 -8.36 -5.49 5.57
C VAL A 17 -8.33 -4.28 4.64
N PHE A 18 -7.14 -3.69 4.45
CA PHE A 18 -6.90 -2.71 3.39
C PHE A 18 -6.35 -3.41 2.16
N LEU A 19 -6.98 -3.17 1.02
CA LEU A 19 -6.60 -3.82 -0.23
C LEU A 19 -6.44 -2.81 -1.37
N GLY A 20 -5.54 -3.10 -2.28
CA GLY A 20 -5.33 -2.27 -3.46
C GLY A 20 -4.13 -2.71 -4.29
N SER A 21 -4.14 -2.31 -5.55
CA SER A 21 -3.01 -2.51 -6.47
C SER A 21 -2.52 -1.19 -7.03
N SER A 22 -1.27 -1.14 -7.49
CA SER A 22 -0.68 0.05 -8.08
C SER A 22 -0.77 1.25 -7.11
N LYS A 23 -1.36 2.39 -7.51
CA LYS A 23 -1.63 3.54 -6.61
C LYS A 23 -2.55 3.19 -5.44
N GLY A 24 -3.52 2.29 -5.67
CA GLY A 24 -4.37 1.75 -4.60
C GLY A 24 -3.58 0.94 -3.57
N GLY A 25 -2.55 0.21 -4.01
CA GLY A 25 -1.63 -0.50 -3.12
C GLY A 25 -0.81 0.43 -2.23
N TYR A 26 -0.35 1.57 -2.77
CA TYR A 26 0.26 2.64 -1.97
C TYR A 26 -0.68 3.13 -0.87
N SER A 27 -1.93 3.43 -1.22
CA SER A 27 -2.93 3.93 -0.27
C SER A 27 -3.25 2.88 0.79
N ALA A 28 -3.50 1.64 0.39
CA ALA A 28 -3.79 0.54 1.31
C ALA A 28 -2.67 0.35 2.34
N LEU A 29 -1.42 0.33 1.88
CA LEU A 29 -0.27 0.21 2.77
C LEU A 29 -0.12 1.43 3.68
N ASN A 30 -0.27 2.66 3.14
CA ASN A 30 -0.18 3.88 3.94
C ASN A 30 -1.20 3.91 5.08
N PHE A 31 -2.45 3.51 4.83
CA PHE A 31 -3.50 3.48 5.85
C PHE A 31 -3.30 2.35 6.86
N SER A 32 -2.70 1.23 6.47
CA SER A 32 -2.43 0.12 7.39
C SER A 32 -1.43 0.48 8.50
N PHE A 33 -0.65 1.54 8.33
CA PHE A 33 0.22 2.10 9.37
C PHE A 33 -0.43 3.21 10.22
N LEU A 34 -1.73 3.45 10.04
CA LEU A 34 -2.48 4.45 10.82
C LEU A 34 -3.50 3.81 11.75
N ILE A 35 -3.95 2.59 11.45
CA ILE A 35 -5.01 1.90 12.16
C ILE A 35 -4.46 0.59 12.70
N PRO A 36 -4.61 0.33 14.01
CA PRO A 36 -4.12 -0.92 14.60
C PRO A 36 -4.98 -2.12 14.16
N ASN A 37 -4.41 -3.31 14.26
CA ASN A 37 -5.08 -4.60 14.02
C ASN A 37 -5.64 -4.76 12.60
N VAL A 38 -4.91 -4.28 11.60
CA VAL A 38 -5.29 -4.40 10.19
C VAL A 38 -4.32 -5.31 9.43
N THR A 39 -4.83 -5.94 8.39
CA THR A 39 -4.03 -6.66 7.38
C THR A 39 -4.05 -5.87 6.08
N ALA A 40 -2.94 -5.82 5.35
CA ALA A 40 -2.87 -5.22 4.03
C ALA A 40 -2.72 -6.30 2.95
N VAL A 41 -3.47 -6.16 1.83
CA VAL A 41 -3.33 -7.02 0.65
C VAL A 41 -3.05 -6.13 -0.56
N ILE A 42 -1.81 -6.12 -1.02
CA ILE A 42 -1.34 -5.14 -2.01
C ILE A 42 -0.73 -5.80 -3.24
N GLY A 43 -0.88 -5.14 -4.39
CA GLY A 43 -0.33 -5.58 -5.67
C GLY A 43 0.53 -4.50 -6.32
N ALA A 44 1.81 -4.79 -6.58
CA ALA A 44 2.78 -3.94 -7.31
C ALA A 44 2.59 -2.43 -7.05
N PRO A 45 2.66 -1.95 -5.80
CA PRO A 45 2.43 -0.56 -5.44
C PRO A 45 3.57 0.34 -5.92
N GLN A 46 3.26 1.60 -6.22
CA GLN A 46 4.27 2.63 -6.44
C GLN A 46 4.76 3.17 -5.09
N TYR A 47 6.07 3.12 -4.85
CA TYR A 47 6.67 3.58 -3.59
C TYR A 47 7.03 5.06 -3.63
N PHE A 48 7.68 5.48 -4.70
CA PHE A 48 8.12 6.86 -4.94
C PHE A 48 7.07 7.60 -5.78
N LEU A 49 5.98 7.99 -5.12
CA LEU A 49 4.79 8.49 -5.80
C LEU A 49 5.03 9.82 -6.51
N GLY A 50 5.90 10.69 -5.97
CA GLY A 50 6.29 11.95 -6.61
C GLY A 50 6.97 11.73 -7.97
N THR A 51 7.94 10.84 -8.03
CA THR A 51 8.63 10.47 -9.26
C THR A 51 7.69 9.73 -10.23
N TYR A 52 6.88 8.82 -9.71
CA TYR A 52 5.93 8.05 -10.51
C TYR A 52 4.91 8.96 -11.22
N LEU A 53 4.42 10.00 -10.56
CA LEU A 53 3.43 10.93 -11.10
C LEU A 53 4.03 12.08 -11.93
N ASP A 54 5.34 12.30 -11.90
CA ASP A 54 6.01 13.34 -12.71
C ASP A 54 6.24 12.86 -14.15
N LYS A 55 5.15 12.47 -14.82
CA LYS A 55 5.10 12.04 -16.23
C LYS A 55 4.01 12.84 -16.94
N ASP A 56 4.11 12.98 -18.24
CA ASP A 56 3.22 13.83 -19.03
C ASP A 56 1.73 13.54 -18.81
N ASP A 57 1.37 12.26 -18.74
CA ASP A 57 -0.01 11.79 -18.57
C ASP A 57 -0.54 11.86 -17.13
N THR A 58 0.34 12.02 -16.14
CA THR A 58 -0.02 12.03 -14.71
C THR A 58 0.36 13.30 -13.98
N ARG A 59 1.04 14.24 -14.63
CA ARG A 59 1.58 15.46 -14.03
C ARG A 59 0.51 16.37 -13.43
N GLU A 60 -0.69 16.39 -14.00
CA GLU A 60 -1.83 17.13 -13.43
C GLU A 60 -2.25 16.53 -12.07
N ASN A 61 -2.22 15.20 -11.93
CA ASN A 61 -2.50 14.55 -10.65
C ASN A 61 -1.43 14.90 -9.60
N LEU A 62 -0.17 15.01 -10.03
CA LEU A 62 0.92 15.44 -9.16
C LEU A 62 0.67 16.87 -8.67
N ARG A 63 0.36 17.80 -9.58
CA ARG A 63 0.05 19.20 -9.24
C ARG A 63 -1.13 19.32 -8.27
N TYR A 64 -2.15 18.50 -8.47
CA TYR A 64 -3.30 18.47 -7.55
C TYR A 64 -2.91 18.04 -6.13
N LEU A 65 -1.97 17.09 -6.00
CA LEU A 65 -1.53 16.55 -4.71
C LEU A 65 -0.58 17.47 -3.94
N ILE A 66 0.32 18.16 -4.64
CA ILE A 66 1.44 18.89 -4.02
C ILE A 66 1.48 20.39 -4.37
N GLY A 67 0.58 20.89 -5.21
CA GLY A 67 0.60 22.27 -5.71
C GLY A 67 1.75 22.50 -6.69
N ASP A 68 2.67 23.38 -6.36
CA ASP A 68 3.84 23.65 -7.19
C ASP A 68 4.77 22.44 -7.24
N ILE A 69 5.10 22.00 -8.47
CA ILE A 69 5.98 20.88 -8.70
C ILE A 69 7.43 21.37 -8.63
N THR A 70 8.03 21.22 -7.46
CA THR A 70 9.45 21.46 -7.19
C THR A 70 10.13 20.16 -6.78
N GLU A 71 11.46 20.11 -6.79
CA GLU A 71 12.19 18.94 -6.30
C GLU A 71 11.87 18.66 -4.82
N ASP A 72 11.71 19.70 -4.00
CA ASP A 72 11.37 19.53 -2.57
C ASP A 72 9.97 18.94 -2.38
N SER A 73 8.96 19.44 -3.11
CA SER A 73 7.58 18.93 -3.02
C SER A 73 7.47 17.49 -3.56
N LYS A 74 8.19 17.14 -4.62
CA LYS A 74 8.29 15.76 -5.11
C LYS A 74 8.96 14.84 -4.10
N ASN A 75 10.07 15.29 -3.51
CA ASN A 75 10.80 14.51 -2.51
C ASN A 75 9.97 14.29 -1.24
N LEU A 76 9.19 15.29 -0.81
CA LEU A 76 8.24 15.13 0.29
C LEU A 76 7.26 13.99 0.02
N LEU A 77 6.71 13.91 -1.20
CA LEU A 77 5.77 12.85 -1.59
C LEU A 77 6.47 11.49 -1.75
N ASN A 78 7.68 11.45 -2.30
CA ASN A 78 8.48 10.24 -2.43
C ASN A 78 8.83 9.61 -1.08
N THR A 79 9.15 10.42 -0.08
CA THR A 79 9.59 9.93 1.24
C THR A 79 8.44 9.72 2.23
N ARG A 80 7.21 10.10 1.89
CA ARG A 80 6.08 10.05 2.80
C ARG A 80 5.77 8.64 3.31
N LEU A 81 5.62 7.68 2.41
CA LEU A 81 5.32 6.29 2.79
C LEU A 81 6.52 5.64 3.49
N GLN A 82 7.74 5.91 3.01
CA GLN A 82 8.97 5.45 3.64
C GLN A 82 9.08 5.89 5.11
N LYS A 83 8.91 7.18 5.36
CA LYS A 83 8.92 7.71 6.73
C LYS A 83 7.84 7.06 7.58
N ARG A 84 6.65 6.82 7.01
CA ARG A 84 5.58 6.14 7.73
C ARG A 84 5.95 4.71 8.10
N ILE A 85 6.45 3.91 7.17
CA ILE A 85 6.88 2.52 7.42
C ILE A 85 7.95 2.48 8.52
N LEU A 86 8.96 3.33 8.42
CA LEU A 86 10.13 3.28 9.31
C LEU A 86 9.90 3.89 10.70
N SER A 87 8.94 4.85 10.82
CA SER A 87 8.76 5.60 12.08
C SER A 87 7.46 5.27 12.81
N SER A 88 6.48 4.59 12.19
CA SER A 88 5.21 4.32 12.83
C SER A 88 5.32 3.30 13.97
N HIS A 89 4.67 3.61 15.09
CA HIS A 89 4.45 2.65 16.19
C HIS A 89 3.29 1.69 15.90
N ILE A 90 2.36 2.10 15.00
CA ILE A 90 1.28 1.25 14.51
C ILE A 90 1.78 0.53 13.26
N LYS A 91 1.62 -0.78 13.23
CA LYS A 91 2.00 -1.61 12.08
C LYS A 91 0.85 -2.53 11.71
N PRO A 92 0.71 -2.88 10.42
CA PRO A 92 -0.22 -3.96 10.04
C PRO A 92 0.20 -5.27 10.70
N ILE A 93 -0.76 -6.16 10.92
CA ILE A 93 -0.51 -7.52 11.42
C ILE A 93 0.35 -8.26 10.40
N GLU A 94 -0.08 -8.20 9.13
CA GLU A 94 0.57 -8.84 7.99
C GLU A 94 0.35 -8.00 6.73
N VAL A 95 1.29 -8.11 5.80
CA VAL A 95 1.20 -7.55 4.44
C VAL A 95 1.31 -8.70 3.45
N TYR A 96 0.24 -9.01 2.76
CA TYR A 96 0.24 -9.91 1.60
C TYR A 96 0.60 -9.10 0.36
N PHE A 97 1.70 -9.44 -0.29
CA PHE A 97 2.33 -8.62 -1.29
C PHE A 97 2.53 -9.36 -2.61
N HIS A 98 1.68 -9.06 -3.59
CA HIS A 98 1.79 -9.57 -4.96
C HIS A 98 2.62 -8.64 -5.83
N TYR A 99 3.58 -9.18 -6.59
CA TYR A 99 4.36 -8.42 -7.55
C TYR A 99 5.03 -9.32 -8.60
N SER A 100 5.51 -8.71 -9.70
CA SER A 100 6.43 -9.36 -10.63
C SER A 100 7.86 -8.88 -10.38
N ASN A 101 8.80 -9.80 -10.39
CA ASN A 101 10.23 -9.51 -10.19
C ASN A 101 10.97 -9.17 -11.52
N VAL A 102 10.27 -9.15 -12.65
CA VAL A 102 10.84 -8.87 -13.98
C VAL A 102 10.26 -7.62 -14.64
N GLU A 103 9.21 -7.01 -14.06
CA GLU A 103 8.71 -5.71 -14.52
C GLU A 103 9.50 -4.54 -13.91
N HIS A 104 9.52 -3.38 -14.59
CA HIS A 104 10.26 -2.20 -14.15
C HIS A 104 9.85 -1.70 -12.76
N THR A 105 8.58 -1.85 -12.35
CA THR A 105 8.08 -1.44 -11.03
C THR A 105 8.82 -2.14 -9.89
N TYR A 106 9.38 -3.33 -10.14
CA TYR A 106 10.18 -4.05 -9.14
C TYR A 106 11.42 -3.24 -8.73
N GLU A 107 12.24 -2.87 -9.69
CA GLU A 107 13.47 -2.10 -9.42
C GLU A 107 13.14 -0.66 -8.98
N ASP A 108 12.13 -0.03 -9.60
CA ASP A 108 11.78 1.36 -9.36
C ASP A 108 11.11 1.60 -7.99
N HIS A 109 10.40 0.59 -7.44
CA HIS A 109 9.53 0.77 -6.28
C HIS A 109 9.53 -0.40 -5.29
N VAL A 110 9.27 -1.64 -5.77
CA VAL A 110 8.95 -2.79 -4.90
C VAL A 110 10.13 -3.20 -4.04
N LYS A 111 11.31 -3.26 -4.62
CA LYS A 111 12.55 -3.67 -3.96
C LYS A 111 12.88 -2.83 -2.73
N ASP A 112 12.81 -1.51 -2.87
CA ASP A 112 13.05 -0.59 -1.76
C ASP A 112 11.96 -0.66 -0.70
N MET A 113 10.69 -0.80 -1.11
CA MET A 113 9.57 -0.97 -0.20
C MET A 113 9.71 -2.25 0.64
N LEU A 114 10.05 -3.38 0.03
CA LEU A 114 10.30 -4.65 0.74
C LEU A 114 11.43 -4.53 1.75
N ARG A 115 12.54 -3.87 1.37
CA ARG A 115 13.66 -3.60 2.29
C ARG A 115 13.19 -2.81 3.51
N ASP A 116 12.41 -1.76 3.32
CA ASP A 116 11.98 -0.87 4.39
C ASP A 116 10.90 -1.53 5.28
N LEU A 117 10.00 -2.34 4.71
CA LEU A 117 9.06 -3.19 5.47
C LEU A 117 9.82 -4.20 6.36
N LYS A 118 10.83 -4.86 5.80
CA LYS A 118 11.70 -5.79 6.56
C LYS A 118 12.46 -5.07 7.67
N THR A 119 13.01 -3.90 7.40
CA THR A 119 13.69 -3.06 8.39
C THR A 119 12.74 -2.67 9.54
N ALA A 120 11.50 -2.36 9.22
CA ALA A 120 10.44 -2.07 10.19
C ALA A 120 9.89 -3.32 10.90
N ARG A 121 10.40 -4.53 10.56
CA ARG A 121 9.95 -5.82 11.13
C ARG A 121 8.46 -6.10 10.90
N VAL A 122 7.96 -5.72 9.72
CA VAL A 122 6.62 -6.07 9.27
C VAL A 122 6.65 -7.48 8.70
N ILE A 123 5.64 -8.30 9.03
CA ILE A 123 5.47 -9.63 8.42
C ILE A 123 4.96 -9.42 7.00
N VAL A 124 5.73 -9.87 6.01
CA VAL A 124 5.37 -9.79 4.58
C VAL A 124 5.28 -11.20 4.03
N ILE A 125 4.12 -11.53 3.46
CA ILE A 125 3.86 -12.76 2.71
C ILE A 125 3.89 -12.41 1.23
N GLU A 126 4.94 -12.85 0.55
CA GLU A 126 5.22 -12.48 -0.83
C GLU A 126 4.60 -13.49 -1.81
N ASP A 127 3.89 -12.99 -2.83
CA ASP A 127 3.42 -13.73 -4.00
C ASP A 127 4.13 -13.18 -5.24
N VAL A 128 5.16 -13.89 -5.70
CA VAL A 128 6.10 -13.44 -6.72
C VAL A 128 5.77 -14.06 -8.07
N HIS A 129 5.62 -13.22 -9.07
CA HIS A 129 5.37 -13.61 -10.46
C HIS A 129 6.46 -13.08 -11.41
N ASN A 130 6.32 -13.39 -12.71
CA ASN A 130 7.30 -13.02 -13.74
C ASN A 130 6.65 -12.42 -15.00
N TYR A 131 5.52 -11.73 -14.87
CA TYR A 131 4.95 -10.99 -16.00
C TYR A 131 5.81 -9.76 -16.34
N PRO A 132 6.05 -9.49 -17.66
CA PRO A 132 7.07 -8.52 -18.08
C PRO A 132 6.62 -7.07 -18.05
N LYS A 133 5.33 -6.80 -17.84
CA LYS A 133 4.75 -5.44 -17.86
C LYS A 133 3.78 -5.25 -16.71
N HIS A 134 3.69 -4.04 -16.19
CA HIS A 134 2.75 -3.68 -15.12
C HIS A 134 1.28 -4.00 -15.46
N SER A 135 0.92 -3.98 -16.74
CA SER A 135 -0.42 -4.39 -17.20
C SER A 135 -0.76 -5.86 -16.90
N GLY A 136 0.23 -6.73 -16.68
CA GLY A 136 0.00 -8.12 -16.26
C GLY A 136 -0.58 -8.24 -14.86
N LEU A 137 -0.46 -7.21 -14.04
CA LEU A 137 -1.05 -7.15 -12.70
C LEU A 137 -2.57 -7.42 -12.72
N LYS A 138 -3.28 -6.95 -13.72
CA LYS A 138 -4.74 -7.16 -13.89
C LYS A 138 -5.12 -8.64 -14.07
N ASP A 139 -4.22 -9.45 -14.60
CA ASP A 139 -4.47 -10.86 -14.89
C ASP A 139 -4.12 -11.79 -13.71
N HIS A 140 -3.22 -11.35 -12.82
CA HIS A 140 -2.69 -12.14 -11.70
C HIS A 140 -3.23 -11.70 -10.33
N TYR A 141 -3.25 -10.41 -10.05
CA TYR A 141 -3.65 -9.88 -8.75
C TYR A 141 -5.08 -10.25 -8.32
N PRO A 142 -6.11 -10.30 -9.19
CA PRO A 142 -7.48 -10.64 -8.76
C PRO A 142 -7.58 -12.04 -8.14
N LEU A 143 -6.90 -13.04 -8.71
CA LEU A 143 -6.90 -14.39 -8.18
C LEU A 143 -6.15 -14.48 -6.84
N PHE A 144 -4.98 -13.83 -6.75
CA PHE A 144 -4.25 -13.70 -5.49
C PHE A 144 -5.12 -13.05 -4.41
N LEU A 145 -5.78 -11.94 -4.73
CA LEU A 145 -6.67 -11.22 -3.81
C LEU A 145 -7.81 -12.11 -3.31
N GLN A 146 -8.51 -12.81 -4.20
CA GLN A 146 -9.61 -13.71 -3.83
C GLN A 146 -9.14 -14.81 -2.88
N ASN A 147 -8.04 -15.48 -3.19
CA ASN A 147 -7.49 -16.55 -2.38
C ASN A 147 -7.04 -16.04 -1.00
N THR A 148 -6.38 -14.88 -0.96
CA THR A 148 -5.91 -14.27 0.28
C THR A 148 -7.06 -13.84 1.18
N ILE A 149 -8.10 -13.18 0.63
CA ILE A 149 -9.28 -12.78 1.41
C ILE A 149 -10.01 -14.00 1.97
N LYS A 150 -10.19 -15.06 1.16
CA LYS A 150 -10.79 -16.29 1.63
C LYS A 150 -10.03 -16.89 2.81
N MET A 151 -8.72 -16.97 2.70
CA MET A 151 -7.84 -17.48 3.77
C MET A 151 -7.95 -16.62 5.05
N ILE A 152 -7.97 -15.28 4.93
CA ILE A 152 -8.09 -14.37 6.08
C ILE A 152 -9.45 -14.54 6.79
N ILE A 153 -10.53 -14.78 6.04
CA ILE A 153 -11.87 -14.94 6.62
C ILE A 153 -12.02 -16.30 7.33
N GLU A 154 -11.36 -17.34 6.81
CA GLU A 154 -11.44 -18.71 7.35
C GLU A 154 -10.56 -18.95 8.60
N GLN A 155 -9.68 -17.99 8.95
CA GLN A 155 -8.89 -17.98 10.19
C GLN A 155 -9.67 -17.39 11.38
#